data_f4976bb330aea3ef6f2a9b8939f8d5c6
#
_entry.id   f4976bb330aea3ef6f2a9b8939f8d5c6
#
_cell.length_a   1.000
_cell.length_b   1.000
_cell.length_c   1.000
_cell.angle_alpha   90.00
_cell.angle_beta   90.00
_cell.angle_gamma   90.00
#
_symmetry.space_group_name_H-M   'P 1'
#
loop_
_entity.id
_entity.type
_entity.pdbx_description
1 polymer ?
#
loop_
_entity_poly.entity_id
_entity_poly.type
_entity_poly.pdbx_seq_one_letter_code
_entity_poly.pdbx_strand_id
1 'polypeptide(L)'
;ARILAAVYNGESLVRALPKGLEPLSLENRPLVQELVYGTLREWPRLEGIALQLLRKPPRAKDADVLCLILTGIHQLSALNVPSHAAVGETVEAAKSLGKSWAAGLINGCLRNYQRQKGALEDQLTESQSNALPDWLWQAICKQWPDQASEIAGASREHPPMTLRVNLQRGSRADYVSTLQNADIPVV
;
A
#
# COMPACT_ATOMS: atom_id res chain seq x y z
N ALA A 1 -0.04 4.62 -10.02
CA ALA A 1 -1.33 5.30 -10.11
C ALA A 1 -2.30 4.57 -11.05
N ARG A 2 -1.96 4.29 -12.33
CA ARG A 2 -2.89 3.65 -13.30
C ARG A 2 -3.41 2.30 -12.82
N ILE A 3 -2.55 1.43 -12.29
CA ILE A 3 -2.93 0.13 -11.72
C ILE A 3 -3.91 0.32 -10.56
N LEU A 4 -3.60 1.22 -9.63
CA LEU A 4 -4.45 1.52 -8.48
C LEU A 4 -5.80 2.10 -8.92
N ALA A 5 -5.82 3.00 -9.91
CA ALA A 5 -7.05 3.57 -10.44
C ALA A 5 -7.91 2.50 -11.13
N ALA A 6 -7.32 1.54 -11.84
CA ALA A 6 -8.04 0.41 -12.41
C ALA A 6 -8.70 -0.46 -11.33
N VAL A 7 -7.96 -0.75 -10.24
CA VAL A 7 -8.49 -1.49 -9.10
C VAL A 7 -9.59 -0.71 -8.38
N TYR A 8 -9.40 0.58 -8.16
CA TYR A 8 -10.39 1.48 -7.56
C TYR A 8 -11.70 1.50 -8.37
N ASN A 9 -11.60 1.42 -9.69
CA ASN A 9 -12.74 1.35 -10.61
C ASN A 9 -13.31 -0.07 -10.80
N GLY A 10 -12.88 -1.06 -9.98
CA GLY A 10 -13.44 -2.40 -9.94
C GLY A 10 -12.71 -3.46 -10.75
N GLU A 11 -11.57 -3.14 -11.39
CA GLU A 11 -10.75 -4.16 -12.04
C GLU A 11 -10.00 -4.99 -10.99
N SER A 12 -9.92 -6.31 -11.20
CA SER A 12 -9.14 -7.18 -10.32
C SER A 12 -7.64 -6.86 -10.39
N LEU A 13 -6.97 -6.79 -9.23
CA LEU A 13 -5.52 -6.60 -9.16
C LEU A 13 -4.75 -7.68 -9.96
N VAL A 14 -5.25 -8.91 -9.97
CA VAL A 14 -4.65 -10.04 -10.73
C VAL A 14 -4.57 -9.72 -12.23
N ARG A 15 -5.49 -8.90 -12.77
CA ARG A 15 -5.47 -8.43 -14.16
C ARG A 15 -4.73 -7.12 -14.34
N ALA A 16 -4.98 -6.16 -13.44
CA ALA A 16 -4.43 -4.81 -13.57
C ALA A 16 -2.90 -4.76 -13.38
N LEU A 17 -2.37 -5.57 -12.46
CA LEU A 17 -0.94 -5.53 -12.11
C LEU A 17 -0.05 -6.03 -13.25
N PRO A 18 -0.22 -7.25 -13.81
CA PRO A 18 0.61 -7.71 -14.93
C PRO A 18 0.58 -6.74 -16.12
N LYS A 19 -0.63 -6.29 -16.50
CA LYS A 19 -0.83 -5.33 -17.60
C LYS A 19 -0.11 -4.00 -17.37
N GLY A 20 -0.11 -3.54 -16.11
CA GLY A 20 0.58 -2.29 -15.76
C GLY A 20 2.10 -2.44 -15.63
N LEU A 21 2.61 -3.65 -15.40
CA LEU A 21 4.04 -3.96 -15.31
C LEU A 21 4.66 -4.30 -16.67
N GLU A 22 3.86 -4.70 -17.65
CA GLU A 22 4.34 -5.13 -18.98
C GLU A 22 5.27 -4.10 -19.65
N PRO A 23 4.92 -2.78 -19.71
CA PRO A 23 5.74 -1.77 -20.36
C PRO A 23 7.00 -1.37 -19.56
N LEU A 24 7.19 -1.91 -18.34
CA LEU A 24 8.29 -1.53 -17.47
C LEU A 24 9.48 -2.48 -17.60
N SER A 25 10.69 -1.92 -17.47
CA SER A 25 11.91 -2.72 -17.32
C SER A 25 11.83 -3.61 -16.07
N LEU A 26 12.50 -4.76 -16.12
CA LEU A 26 12.49 -5.73 -15.00
C LEU A 26 12.97 -5.09 -13.68
N GLU A 27 13.93 -4.19 -13.74
CA GLU A 27 14.49 -3.49 -12.59
C GLU A 27 13.49 -2.59 -11.85
N ASN A 28 12.54 -2.01 -12.59
CA ASN A 28 11.54 -1.09 -12.01
C ASN A 28 10.29 -1.81 -11.47
N ARG A 29 10.08 -3.07 -11.86
CA ARG A 29 8.88 -3.83 -11.45
C ARG A 29 8.76 -4.03 -9.94
N PRO A 30 9.83 -4.36 -9.20
CA PRO A 30 9.73 -4.55 -7.74
C PRO A 30 9.26 -3.28 -7.01
N LEU A 31 9.78 -2.11 -7.38
CA LEU A 31 9.34 -0.85 -6.79
C LEU A 31 7.87 -0.57 -7.07
N VAL A 32 7.42 -0.79 -8.32
CA VAL A 32 6.02 -0.58 -8.67
C VAL A 32 5.10 -1.56 -7.95
N GLN A 33 5.52 -2.82 -7.79
CA GLN A 33 4.79 -3.81 -7.00
C GLN A 33 4.68 -3.40 -5.54
N GLU A 34 5.77 -2.95 -4.91
CA GLU A 34 5.77 -2.47 -3.54
C GLU A 34 4.81 -1.28 -3.37
N LEU A 35 4.88 -0.30 -4.28
CA LEU A 35 3.98 0.86 -4.26
C LEU A 35 2.52 0.45 -4.41
N VAL A 36 2.21 -0.52 -5.26
CA VAL A 36 0.83 -0.98 -5.49
C VAL A 36 0.33 -1.79 -4.30
N TYR A 37 1.07 -2.80 -3.88
CA TYR A 37 0.65 -3.65 -2.76
C TYR A 37 0.60 -2.89 -1.44
N GLY A 38 1.59 -2.06 -1.16
CA GLY A 38 1.64 -1.27 0.06
C GLY A 38 0.50 -0.24 0.13
N THR A 39 0.24 0.47 -0.98
CA THR A 39 -0.89 1.42 -1.04
C THR A 39 -2.22 0.70 -0.86
N LEU A 40 -2.43 -0.46 -1.49
CA LEU A 40 -3.69 -1.21 -1.36
C LEU A 40 -3.87 -1.78 0.04
N ARG A 41 -2.80 -2.27 0.67
CA ARG A 41 -2.84 -2.81 2.04
C ARG A 41 -3.22 -1.75 3.06
N GLU A 42 -2.75 -0.53 2.87
CA GLU A 42 -3.00 0.61 3.76
C GLU A 42 -4.14 1.52 3.26
N TRP A 43 -4.90 1.11 2.23
CA TRP A 43 -5.87 1.98 1.54
C TRP A 43 -6.82 2.72 2.48
N PRO A 44 -7.53 2.07 3.42
CA PRO A 44 -8.48 2.77 4.29
C PRO A 44 -7.81 3.86 5.13
N ARG A 45 -6.60 3.61 5.62
CA ARG A 45 -5.82 4.58 6.40
C ARG A 45 -5.35 5.74 5.52
N LEU A 46 -4.76 5.45 4.38
CA LEU A 46 -4.26 6.46 3.45
C LEU A 46 -5.38 7.34 2.90
N GLU A 47 -6.54 6.75 2.59
CA GLU A 47 -7.72 7.48 2.14
C GLU A 47 -8.28 8.38 3.25
N GLY A 48 -8.37 7.89 4.49
CA GLY A 48 -8.76 8.70 5.65
C GLY A 48 -7.88 9.93 5.83
N ILE A 49 -6.56 9.80 5.67
CA ILE A 49 -5.61 10.92 5.70
C ILE A 49 -5.83 11.85 4.50
N ALA A 50 -5.93 11.30 3.29
CA ALA A 50 -6.09 12.09 2.08
C ALA A 50 -7.37 12.93 2.09
N LEU A 51 -8.48 12.39 2.59
CA LEU A 51 -9.75 13.09 2.69
C LEU A 51 -9.71 14.28 3.66
N GLN A 52 -8.89 14.23 4.71
CA GLN A 52 -8.67 15.39 5.60
C GLN A 52 -7.87 16.50 4.91
N LEU A 53 -7.00 16.16 3.98
CA LEU A 53 -6.17 17.10 3.22
C LEU A 53 -6.89 17.72 2.03
N LEU A 54 -7.93 17.06 1.54
CA LEU A 54 -8.68 17.46 0.37
C LEU A 54 -9.97 18.19 0.76
N ARG A 55 -10.22 19.38 0.18
CA ARG A 55 -11.52 20.06 0.37
C ARG A 55 -12.69 19.25 -0.20
N LYS A 56 -12.43 18.53 -1.29
CA LYS A 56 -13.38 17.60 -1.95
C LYS A 56 -12.57 16.45 -2.56
N PRO A 57 -13.07 15.21 -2.47
CA PRO A 57 -12.43 14.10 -3.15
C PRO A 57 -12.40 14.33 -4.66
N PRO A 58 -11.36 13.87 -5.36
CA PRO A 58 -11.32 13.92 -6.82
C PRO A 58 -12.54 13.21 -7.44
N ARG A 59 -12.97 13.66 -8.60
CA ARG A 59 -14.08 13.02 -9.33
C ARG A 59 -13.65 11.61 -9.77
N ALA A 60 -14.61 10.72 -10.02
CA ALA A 60 -14.32 9.35 -10.47
C ALA A 60 -13.40 9.29 -11.71
N LYS A 61 -13.55 10.22 -12.65
CA LYS A 61 -12.66 10.34 -13.84
C LYS A 61 -11.22 10.74 -13.50
N ASP A 62 -10.99 11.25 -12.31
CA ASP A 62 -9.70 11.73 -11.78
C ASP A 62 -9.22 10.83 -10.61
N ALA A 63 -9.67 9.57 -10.57
CA ALA A 63 -9.27 8.59 -9.56
C ALA A 63 -7.73 8.37 -9.53
N ASP A 64 -7.06 8.53 -10.66
CA ASP A 64 -5.60 8.48 -10.77
C ASP A 64 -4.91 9.58 -9.91
N VAL A 65 -5.54 10.74 -9.74
CA VAL A 65 -5.03 11.82 -8.87
C VAL A 65 -5.14 11.40 -7.40
N LEU A 66 -6.26 10.80 -6.99
CA LEU A 66 -6.38 10.24 -5.64
C LEU A 66 -5.31 9.16 -5.42
N CYS A 67 -5.18 8.21 -6.33
CA CYS A 67 -4.17 7.17 -6.25
C CYS A 67 -2.73 7.72 -6.15
N LEU A 68 -2.41 8.82 -6.82
CA LEU A 68 -1.11 9.50 -6.68
C LEU A 68 -0.93 10.05 -5.27
N ILE A 69 -1.95 10.71 -4.71
CA ILE A 69 -1.88 11.24 -3.34
C ILE A 69 -1.67 10.08 -2.35
N LEU A 70 -2.46 8.99 -2.44
CA LEU A 70 -2.32 7.82 -1.58
C LEU A 70 -0.93 7.19 -1.69
N THR A 71 -0.43 6.99 -2.91
CA THR A 71 0.91 6.45 -3.15
C THR A 71 1.99 7.38 -2.60
N GLY A 72 1.84 8.69 -2.73
CA GLY A 72 2.76 9.67 -2.18
C GLY A 72 2.78 9.65 -0.64
N ILE A 73 1.61 9.55 0.00
CA ILE A 73 1.51 9.41 1.47
C ILE A 73 2.14 8.07 1.91
N HIS A 74 1.89 6.99 1.18
CA HIS A 74 2.52 5.69 1.47
C HIS A 74 4.04 5.76 1.41
N GLN A 75 4.61 6.37 0.37
CA GLN A 75 6.06 6.57 0.27
C GLN A 75 6.63 7.36 1.47
N LEU A 76 5.92 8.41 1.90
CA LEU A 76 6.34 9.26 3.01
C LEU A 76 6.16 8.60 4.39
N SER A 77 5.26 7.64 4.52
CA SER A 77 4.94 6.99 5.81
C SER A 77 5.67 5.67 6.03
N ALA A 78 5.86 4.88 4.99
CA ALA A 78 6.26 3.48 5.09
C ALA A 78 7.58 3.15 4.35
N LEU A 79 7.95 3.93 3.33
CA LEU A 79 9.16 3.65 2.57
C LEU A 79 10.33 4.53 3.01
N ASN A 80 11.54 3.95 2.96
CA ASN A 80 12.77 4.68 3.26
C ASN A 80 13.24 5.50 2.05
N VAL A 81 12.36 6.38 1.56
CA VAL A 81 12.61 7.27 0.40
C VAL A 81 12.80 8.69 0.91
N PRO A 82 13.81 9.44 0.40
CA PRO A 82 13.94 10.85 0.74
C PRO A 82 12.66 11.63 0.43
N SER A 83 12.18 12.38 1.41
CA SER A 83 10.88 13.05 1.33
C SER A 83 10.74 13.97 0.12
N HIS A 84 11.82 14.66 -0.27
CA HIS A 84 11.81 15.54 -1.44
C HIS A 84 11.65 14.75 -2.74
N ALA A 85 12.24 13.54 -2.82
CA ALA A 85 12.09 12.66 -3.97
C ALA A 85 10.66 12.11 -4.05
N ALA A 86 10.11 11.60 -2.93
CA ALA A 86 8.73 11.11 -2.88
C ALA A 86 7.72 12.16 -3.36
N VAL A 87 7.86 13.41 -2.92
CA VAL A 87 6.99 14.52 -3.36
C VAL A 87 7.23 14.86 -4.83
N GLY A 88 8.50 15.04 -5.22
CA GLY A 88 8.87 15.46 -6.58
C GLY A 88 8.40 14.45 -7.63
N GLU A 89 8.73 13.18 -7.46
CA GLU A 89 8.36 12.11 -8.38
C GLU A 89 6.84 11.90 -8.48
N THR A 90 6.12 12.05 -7.37
CA THR A 90 4.66 11.96 -7.41
C THR A 90 4.04 13.12 -8.19
N VAL A 91 4.59 14.32 -8.08
CA VAL A 91 4.16 15.50 -8.86
C VAL A 91 4.48 15.34 -10.36
N GLU A 92 5.68 14.86 -10.69
CA GLU A 92 6.04 14.57 -12.10
C GLU A 92 5.17 13.47 -12.70
N ALA A 93 4.82 12.44 -11.92
CA ALA A 93 3.89 11.41 -12.35
C ALA A 93 2.51 11.98 -12.72
N ALA A 94 2.02 13.01 -12.02
CA ALA A 94 0.76 13.67 -12.37
C ALA A 94 0.86 14.35 -13.75
N LYS A 95 1.97 15.02 -14.04
CA LYS A 95 2.20 15.65 -15.35
C LYS A 95 2.28 14.60 -16.47
N SER A 96 2.99 13.49 -16.22
CA SER A 96 3.09 12.35 -17.14
C SER A 96 1.75 11.66 -17.42
N LEU A 97 0.78 11.77 -16.50
CA LEU A 97 -0.59 11.30 -16.70
C LEU A 97 -1.50 12.31 -17.42
N GLY A 98 -0.97 13.46 -17.84
CA GLY A 98 -1.75 14.55 -18.44
C GLY A 98 -2.60 15.32 -17.40
N LYS A 99 -2.30 15.18 -16.10
CA LYS A 99 -3.00 15.85 -15.00
C LYS A 99 -2.16 16.99 -14.40
N SER A 100 -1.50 17.78 -15.24
CA SER A 100 -0.65 18.90 -14.79
C SER A 100 -1.37 19.88 -13.86
N TRP A 101 -2.69 20.02 -14.02
CA TRP A 101 -3.54 20.83 -13.13
C TRP A 101 -3.51 20.34 -11.68
N ALA A 102 -3.30 19.03 -11.45
CA ALA A 102 -3.27 18.43 -10.12
C ALA A 102 -1.90 18.55 -9.43
N ALA A 103 -0.85 18.95 -10.14
CA ALA A 103 0.51 19.04 -9.60
C ALA A 103 0.60 19.88 -8.32
N GLY A 104 -0.01 21.06 -8.31
CA GLY A 104 -0.07 21.95 -7.14
C GLY A 104 -0.87 21.33 -5.98
N LEU A 105 -1.98 20.67 -6.28
CA LEU A 105 -2.81 19.96 -5.29
C LEU A 105 -2.03 18.83 -4.62
N ILE A 106 -1.40 17.95 -5.42
CA ILE A 106 -0.62 16.82 -4.92
C ILE A 106 0.55 17.31 -4.06
N ASN A 107 1.32 18.29 -4.56
CA ASN A 107 2.41 18.87 -3.78
C ASN A 107 1.92 19.47 -2.44
N GLY A 108 0.81 20.20 -2.46
CA GLY A 108 0.18 20.76 -1.27
C GLY A 108 -0.25 19.69 -0.26
N CYS A 109 -0.92 18.64 -0.72
CA CYS A 109 -1.34 17.51 0.13
C CYS A 109 -0.14 16.81 0.77
N LEU A 110 0.87 16.43 -0.02
CA LEU A 110 2.02 15.70 0.50
C LEU A 110 2.87 16.52 1.48
N ARG A 111 3.06 17.83 1.21
CA ARG A 111 3.75 18.70 2.14
C ARG A 111 2.94 19.00 3.41
N ASN A 112 1.61 19.08 3.32
CA ASN A 112 0.75 19.20 4.50
C ASN A 112 0.80 17.92 5.33
N TYR A 113 0.76 16.75 4.70
CA TYR A 113 0.96 15.49 5.39
C TYR A 113 2.27 15.46 6.18
N GLN A 114 3.38 15.85 5.57
CA GLN A 114 4.69 15.89 6.26
C GLN A 114 4.69 16.79 7.50
N ARG A 115 3.99 17.93 7.42
CA ARG A 115 3.96 18.92 8.53
C ARG A 115 3.01 18.52 9.66
N GLN A 116 1.95 17.80 9.37
CA GLN A 116 0.84 17.55 10.29
C GLN A 116 0.57 16.05 10.47
N LYS A 117 1.55 15.18 10.18
CA LYS A 117 1.39 13.71 10.19
C LYS A 117 0.68 13.22 11.44
N GLY A 118 1.16 13.56 12.64
CA GLY A 118 0.57 13.11 13.91
C GLY A 118 -0.90 13.54 14.05
N ALA A 119 -1.18 14.83 13.84
CA ALA A 119 -2.54 15.37 13.98
C ALA A 119 -3.54 14.75 12.97
N LEU A 120 -3.08 14.38 11.76
CA LEU A 120 -3.90 13.73 10.76
C LEU A 120 -4.14 12.25 11.12
N GLU A 121 -3.16 11.57 11.67
CA GLU A 121 -3.27 10.19 12.13
C GLU A 121 -4.16 10.08 13.37
N ASP A 122 -4.07 11.03 14.31
CA ASP A 122 -4.90 11.09 15.51
C ASP A 122 -6.40 11.28 15.22
N GLN A 123 -6.76 11.80 14.05
CA GLN A 123 -8.14 12.03 13.62
C GLN A 123 -8.74 10.85 12.84
N LEU A 124 -7.99 9.79 12.61
CA LEU A 124 -8.50 8.59 11.95
C LEU A 124 -9.48 7.84 12.85
N THR A 125 -10.50 7.22 12.24
CA THR A 125 -11.34 6.26 12.96
C THR A 125 -10.52 5.01 13.31
N GLU A 126 -10.99 4.21 14.24
CA GLU A 126 -10.31 2.95 14.60
C GLU A 126 -10.11 2.01 13.40
N SER A 127 -11.12 1.87 12.55
CA SER A 127 -11.04 1.07 11.32
C SER A 127 -9.97 1.60 10.37
N GLN A 128 -9.91 2.91 10.17
CA GLN A 128 -8.90 3.57 9.33
C GLN A 128 -7.49 3.41 9.94
N SER A 129 -7.33 3.60 11.24
CA SER A 129 -6.05 3.41 11.94
C SER A 129 -5.53 1.99 11.80
N ASN A 130 -6.44 1.01 11.77
CA ASN A 130 -6.14 -0.39 11.54
C ASN A 130 -6.11 -0.79 10.06
N ALA A 131 -6.24 0.18 9.13
CA ALA A 131 -6.23 -0.02 7.68
C ALA A 131 -7.27 -1.04 7.18
N LEU A 132 -8.41 -1.15 7.86
CA LEU A 132 -9.49 -2.06 7.51
C LEU A 132 -10.75 -1.29 7.11
N PRO A 133 -11.57 -1.84 6.19
CA PRO A 133 -12.93 -1.34 5.97
C PRO A 133 -13.78 -1.44 7.24
N ASP A 134 -14.68 -0.49 7.48
CA ASP A 134 -15.51 -0.41 8.68
C ASP A 134 -16.25 -1.72 8.98
N TRP A 135 -16.86 -2.34 7.99
CA TRP A 135 -17.60 -3.58 8.14
C TRP A 135 -16.72 -4.74 8.64
N LEU A 136 -15.48 -4.80 8.17
CA LEU A 136 -14.55 -5.86 8.57
C LEU A 136 -14.01 -5.62 9.97
N TRP A 137 -13.64 -4.36 10.28
CA TRP A 137 -13.23 -3.97 11.62
C TRP A 137 -14.30 -4.30 12.66
N GLN A 138 -15.56 -3.90 12.40
CA GLN A 138 -16.69 -4.20 13.29
C GLN A 138 -16.91 -5.72 13.46
N ALA A 139 -16.77 -6.50 12.39
CA ALA A 139 -16.90 -7.95 12.46
C ALA A 139 -15.80 -8.60 13.32
N ILE A 140 -14.56 -8.13 13.21
CA ILE A 140 -13.43 -8.60 14.02
C ILE A 140 -13.64 -8.22 15.49
N CYS A 141 -13.94 -6.96 15.77
CA CYS A 141 -14.21 -6.49 17.15
C CYS A 141 -15.34 -7.26 17.82
N LYS A 142 -16.37 -7.65 17.07
CA LYS A 142 -17.47 -8.43 17.60
C LYS A 142 -17.06 -9.85 17.99
N GLN A 143 -16.18 -10.47 17.23
CA GLN A 143 -15.78 -11.88 17.46
C GLN A 143 -14.54 -12.02 18.36
N TRP A 144 -13.61 -11.07 18.27
CA TRP A 144 -12.34 -11.07 19.01
C TRP A 144 -12.05 -9.69 19.59
N PRO A 145 -12.88 -9.22 20.57
CA PRO A 145 -12.78 -7.85 21.10
C PRO A 145 -11.39 -7.52 21.65
N ASP A 146 -10.77 -8.46 22.37
CA ASP A 146 -9.48 -8.26 23.03
C ASP A 146 -8.28 -8.41 22.08
N GLN A 147 -8.48 -8.96 20.90
CA GLN A 147 -7.43 -9.28 19.93
C GLN A 147 -7.59 -8.52 18.59
N ALA A 148 -8.63 -7.70 18.45
CA ALA A 148 -8.97 -7.07 17.19
C ALA A 148 -7.81 -6.29 16.57
N SER A 149 -7.10 -5.48 17.35
CA SER A 149 -5.97 -4.70 16.88
C SER A 149 -4.76 -5.55 16.51
N GLU A 150 -4.52 -6.65 17.22
CA GLU A 150 -3.46 -7.60 16.91
C GLU A 150 -3.73 -8.31 15.59
N ILE A 151 -4.96 -8.79 15.37
CA ILE A 151 -5.41 -9.41 14.11
C ILE A 151 -5.24 -8.43 12.94
N ALA A 152 -5.67 -7.19 13.12
CA ALA A 152 -5.50 -6.15 12.11
C ALA A 152 -4.02 -5.85 11.82
N GLY A 153 -3.17 -5.79 12.86
CA GLY A 153 -1.73 -5.63 12.75
C GLY A 153 -1.11 -6.76 11.92
N ALA A 154 -1.38 -8.01 12.29
CA ALA A 154 -0.86 -9.19 11.60
C ALA A 154 -1.27 -9.23 10.12
N SER A 155 -2.47 -8.74 9.77
CA SER A 155 -2.93 -8.69 8.39
C SER A 155 -2.13 -7.73 7.49
N ARG A 156 -1.39 -6.79 8.09
CA ARG A 156 -0.56 -5.80 7.39
C ARG A 156 0.88 -6.23 7.23
N GLU A 157 1.32 -7.22 7.99
CA GLU A 157 2.67 -7.76 7.91
C GLU A 157 2.86 -8.61 6.65
N HIS A 158 4.12 -8.82 6.27
CA HIS A 158 4.44 -9.78 5.22
C HIS A 158 4.12 -11.18 5.73
N PRO A 159 3.31 -11.95 4.99
CA PRO A 159 3.00 -13.31 5.42
C PRO A 159 4.28 -14.15 5.44
N PRO A 160 4.43 -15.08 6.41
CA PRO A 160 5.54 -16.01 6.41
C PRO A 160 5.50 -16.86 5.14
N MET A 161 6.67 -17.07 4.51
CA MET A 161 6.77 -17.94 3.35
C MET A 161 6.65 -19.39 3.78
N THR A 162 5.47 -19.98 3.57
CA THR A 162 5.23 -21.40 3.88
C THR A 162 5.55 -22.25 2.67
N LEU A 163 6.47 -23.22 2.84
CA LEU A 163 6.88 -24.15 1.80
C LEU A 163 6.42 -25.56 2.12
N ARG A 164 5.92 -26.26 1.10
CA ARG A 164 5.63 -27.70 1.18
C ARG A 164 6.76 -28.49 0.57
N VAL A 165 7.43 -29.32 1.39
CA VAL A 165 8.51 -30.18 0.91
C VAL A 165 7.97 -31.27 -0.03
N ASN A 166 8.65 -31.45 -1.16
CA ASN A 166 8.36 -32.59 -2.05
C ASN A 166 9.02 -33.86 -1.48
N LEU A 167 8.21 -34.68 -0.81
CA LEU A 167 8.68 -35.91 -0.16
C LEU A 167 9.25 -36.98 -1.14
N GLN A 168 9.03 -36.83 -2.45
CA GLN A 168 9.67 -37.69 -3.46
C GLN A 168 11.16 -37.29 -3.69
N ARG A 169 11.57 -36.10 -3.27
CA ARG A 169 12.95 -35.59 -3.44
C ARG A 169 13.76 -35.57 -2.16
N GLY A 170 13.15 -35.66 -1.00
CA GLY A 170 13.83 -35.64 0.27
C GLY A 170 12.90 -35.47 1.46
N SER A 171 13.42 -35.62 2.65
CA SER A 171 12.65 -35.42 3.88
C SER A 171 12.53 -33.94 4.25
N ARG A 172 11.59 -33.62 5.16
CA ARG A 172 11.49 -32.27 5.75
C ARG A 172 12.78 -31.91 6.48
N ALA A 173 13.37 -32.86 7.20
CA ALA A 173 14.59 -32.63 7.97
C ALA A 173 15.78 -32.24 7.08
N ASP A 174 15.98 -32.96 5.96
CA ASP A 174 17.04 -32.66 5.00
C ASP A 174 16.86 -31.27 4.38
N TYR A 175 15.60 -30.91 4.06
CA TYR A 175 15.30 -29.61 3.46
C TYR A 175 15.53 -28.46 4.47
N VAL A 176 15.13 -28.66 5.74
CA VAL A 176 15.39 -27.70 6.82
C VAL A 176 16.90 -27.49 6.99
N SER A 177 17.69 -28.58 7.03
CA SER A 177 19.15 -28.51 7.13
C SER A 177 19.75 -27.74 5.94
N THR A 178 19.22 -27.97 4.73
CA THR A 178 19.68 -27.24 3.53
C THR A 178 19.43 -25.76 3.63
N LEU A 179 18.26 -25.32 4.14
CA LEU A 179 17.91 -23.92 4.31
C LEU A 179 18.77 -23.26 5.40
N GLN A 180 18.99 -23.96 6.52
CA GLN A 180 19.84 -23.49 7.61
C GLN A 180 21.29 -23.30 7.16
N ASN A 181 21.82 -24.24 6.34
CA ASN A 181 23.16 -24.11 5.76
C ASN A 181 23.29 -22.95 4.76
N ALA A 182 22.16 -22.47 4.24
CA ALA A 182 22.08 -21.30 3.36
C ALA A 182 21.74 -19.99 4.13
N ASP A 183 21.83 -20.00 5.46
CA ASP A 183 21.47 -18.87 6.36
C ASP A 183 20.01 -18.38 6.20
N ILE A 184 19.11 -19.26 5.75
CA ILE A 184 17.69 -18.95 5.65
C ILE A 184 17.01 -19.39 6.95
N PRO A 185 16.42 -18.47 7.74
CA PRO A 185 15.74 -18.80 8.98
C PRO A 185 14.51 -19.68 8.71
N VAL A 186 14.35 -20.75 9.46
CA VAL A 186 13.22 -21.70 9.37
C VAL A 186 12.58 -21.82 10.73
N VAL A 187 11.23 -21.75 10.78
CA VAL A 187 10.40 -21.94 11.97
C VAL A 187 9.67 -23.28 11.92
#